data_cfec1408a126f636fff008cc1f5fbce1
#
_entry.id   cfec1408a126f636fff008cc1f5fbce1
#
_cell.length_a   1.000
_cell.length_b   1.000
_cell.length_c   1.000
_cell.angle_alpha   90.00
_cell.angle_beta   90.00
_cell.angle_gamma   90.00
#
_symmetry.space_group_name_H-M   'P 1'
#
loop_
_entity.id
_entity.type
_entity.pdbx_description
1 polymer ?
#
loop_
_entity_poly.entity_id
_entity_poly.type
_entity_poly.pdbx_seq_one_letter_code
_entity_poly.pdbx_strand_id
1 'polypeptide(L)'
;MALLPESIEMKNDVTGWRRYLHERPEILYDVHETAGFVAGKLKEFGCDEVVTGLGRTGVVGLIHGREGSNGPTVGLRADMDALPINEITGANWASRTPGKMHACGHDGHMAMLLGAARHLAKTRNFAGSVAVIFQPAEEGGAGGLAMVQDGMMERFGIERVFGMHNLPGLPVGQFAIKPGPITASTDEFAITVTGRGGHAAMPHLAVDPIVTGSAIVTALQTIASRNGNPLDSVVCSVTKFNGGFAHNVIPETIKLAGTVRTLTPHMRDLAEERLRQIATGIAASYGATADVNYQRSYPVTVNHPFETAIAGDSAALTAGEEQVDRAVDPMMGGEDFAYMLEARPGAFIFIGNGDSASLHHPAYDFNDEVIPYGISYWVNVAERALAA
;
A
#
# COMPACT_ATOMS: atom_id res chain seq x y z
N MET A 1 25.67 11.51 10.64
CA MET A 1 24.45 12.28 10.30
C MET A 1 24.80 13.27 9.21
N ALA A 2 24.45 12.99 7.99
CA ALA A 2 24.51 14.01 6.94
C ALA A 2 23.54 13.65 5.82
N LEU A 3 22.51 14.49 5.64
CA LEU A 3 21.79 14.54 4.38
C LEU A 3 22.81 14.76 3.25
N LEU A 4 22.56 14.15 2.10
CA LEU A 4 23.36 14.42 0.92
C LEU A 4 23.27 15.91 0.59
N PRO A 5 24.41 16.65 0.42
CA PRO A 5 24.36 18.07 0.07
C PRO A 5 23.47 18.34 -1.14
N GLU A 6 23.56 17.50 -2.18
CA GLU A 6 22.76 17.62 -3.39
C GLU A 6 21.26 17.45 -3.12
N SER A 7 20.84 16.66 -2.12
CA SER A 7 19.41 16.53 -1.77
C SER A 7 18.83 17.83 -1.23
N ILE A 8 19.66 18.60 -0.51
CA ILE A 8 19.30 19.94 0.02
C ILE A 8 19.25 20.95 -1.16
N GLU A 9 20.26 20.93 -2.03
CA GLU A 9 20.33 21.83 -3.18
C GLU A 9 19.14 21.65 -4.14
N MET A 10 18.73 20.39 -4.39
CA MET A 10 17.63 20.11 -5.31
C MET A 10 16.24 20.19 -4.66
N LYS A 11 16.12 20.46 -3.36
CA LYS A 11 14.84 20.49 -2.64
C LYS A 11 13.77 21.31 -3.34
N ASN A 12 14.11 22.52 -3.78
CA ASN A 12 13.15 23.42 -4.42
C ASN A 12 12.65 22.88 -5.77
N ASP A 13 13.54 22.30 -6.59
CA ASP A 13 13.16 21.66 -7.86
C ASP A 13 12.20 20.50 -7.61
N VAL A 14 12.56 19.61 -6.66
CA VAL A 14 11.79 18.41 -6.34
C VAL A 14 10.45 18.76 -5.68
N THR A 15 10.40 19.79 -4.82
CA THR A 15 9.15 20.36 -4.32
C THR A 15 8.26 20.84 -5.46
N GLY A 16 8.86 21.48 -6.48
CA GLY A 16 8.12 21.90 -7.69
C GLY A 16 7.50 20.70 -8.42
N TRP A 17 8.23 19.57 -8.55
CA TRP A 17 7.71 18.35 -9.19
C TRP A 17 6.58 17.73 -8.35
N ARG A 18 6.75 17.63 -7.03
CA ARG A 18 5.73 17.13 -6.11
C ARG A 18 4.43 17.91 -6.23
N ARG A 19 4.50 19.24 -6.18
CA ARG A 19 3.34 20.13 -6.30
C ARG A 19 2.68 20.07 -7.67
N TYR A 20 3.48 19.95 -8.74
CA TYR A 20 2.96 19.71 -10.09
C TYR A 20 2.11 18.45 -10.17
N LEU A 21 2.58 17.34 -9.56
CA LEU A 21 1.87 16.07 -9.49
C LEU A 21 0.62 16.18 -8.61
N HIS A 22 0.71 16.86 -7.46
CA HIS A 22 -0.40 17.09 -6.55
C HIS A 22 -1.56 17.84 -7.20
N GLU A 23 -1.26 18.83 -8.03
CA GLU A 23 -2.27 19.59 -8.78
C GLU A 23 -3.02 18.75 -9.83
N ARG A 24 -2.48 17.60 -10.27
CA ARG A 24 -2.96 16.75 -11.38
C ARG A 24 -3.13 15.31 -10.99
N PRO A 25 -3.92 15.01 -9.93
CA PRO A 25 -4.07 13.66 -9.45
C PRO A 25 -4.85 12.78 -10.43
N GLU A 26 -4.34 11.60 -10.70
CA GLU A 26 -4.95 10.55 -11.50
C GLU A 26 -5.18 9.31 -10.63
N ILE A 27 -6.17 8.46 -10.95
CA ILE A 27 -6.63 7.38 -10.06
C ILE A 27 -6.31 6.00 -10.65
N LEU A 28 -5.85 5.09 -9.78
CA LEU A 28 -5.60 3.68 -10.12
C LEU A 28 -4.69 3.53 -11.36
N TYR A 29 -5.18 2.86 -12.38
CA TYR A 29 -4.45 2.62 -13.63
C TYR A 29 -4.53 3.78 -14.63
N ASP A 30 -5.39 4.75 -14.41
CA ASP A 30 -5.57 5.90 -15.31
C ASP A 30 -4.62 7.06 -14.94
N VAL A 31 -3.31 6.74 -14.91
CA VAL A 31 -2.21 7.64 -14.50
C VAL A 31 -1.30 8.01 -15.69
N HIS A 32 -1.90 8.33 -16.82
CA HIS A 32 -1.20 8.56 -18.09
C HIS A 32 -0.36 9.83 -18.10
N GLU A 33 -0.90 10.95 -17.56
CA GLU A 33 -0.17 12.24 -17.48
C GLU A 33 0.97 12.13 -16.48
N THR A 34 0.71 11.51 -15.32
CA THR A 34 1.69 11.22 -14.26
C THR A 34 2.84 10.35 -14.81
N ALA A 35 2.51 9.22 -15.47
CA ALA A 35 3.51 8.34 -16.09
C ALA A 35 4.33 9.04 -17.17
N GLY A 36 3.70 9.89 -17.98
CA GLY A 36 4.35 10.71 -18.99
C GLY A 36 5.35 11.71 -18.37
N PHE A 37 4.96 12.36 -17.28
CA PHE A 37 5.83 13.27 -16.54
C PHE A 37 7.05 12.53 -15.95
N VAL A 38 6.82 11.41 -15.27
CA VAL A 38 7.88 10.58 -14.69
C VAL A 38 8.85 10.09 -15.77
N ALA A 39 8.33 9.50 -16.85
CA ALA A 39 9.17 9.02 -17.96
C ALA A 39 9.98 10.14 -18.61
N GLY A 40 9.40 11.33 -18.74
CA GLY A 40 10.08 12.53 -19.23
C GLY A 40 11.28 12.92 -18.35
N LYS A 41 11.07 12.93 -17.02
CA LYS A 41 12.13 13.24 -16.04
C LYS A 41 13.25 12.20 -16.05
N LEU A 42 12.93 10.91 -16.08
CA LEU A 42 13.93 9.85 -16.12
C LEU A 42 14.81 9.94 -17.39
N LYS A 43 14.22 10.28 -18.54
CA LYS A 43 14.97 10.52 -19.79
C LYS A 43 15.85 11.78 -19.68
N GLU A 44 15.33 12.86 -19.10
CA GLU A 44 16.08 14.10 -18.85
C GLU A 44 17.30 13.85 -17.96
N PHE A 45 17.19 12.97 -16.95
CA PHE A 45 18.28 12.61 -16.04
C PHE A 45 19.32 11.69 -16.66
N GLY A 46 19.06 11.11 -17.83
CA GLY A 46 19.98 10.21 -18.51
C GLY A 46 19.98 8.79 -17.96
N CYS A 47 18.81 8.27 -17.54
CA CYS A 47 18.64 6.84 -17.29
C CYS A 47 18.96 6.04 -18.58
N ASP A 48 19.61 4.90 -18.42
CA ASP A 48 20.08 4.09 -19.56
C ASP A 48 18.93 3.47 -20.36
N GLU A 49 17.86 3.07 -19.67
CA GLU A 49 16.61 2.60 -20.26
C GLU A 49 15.42 3.21 -19.50
N VAL A 50 14.36 3.60 -20.21
CA VAL A 50 13.08 4.03 -19.64
C VAL A 50 11.95 3.31 -20.35
N VAL A 51 11.28 2.42 -19.62
CA VAL A 51 10.17 1.60 -20.11
C VAL A 51 8.87 2.07 -19.48
N THR A 52 7.84 2.20 -20.31
CA THR A 52 6.47 2.58 -19.91
C THR A 52 5.49 1.47 -20.26
N GLY A 53 4.35 1.44 -19.56
CA GLY A 53 3.26 0.51 -19.86
C GLY A 53 3.33 -0.83 -19.12
N LEU A 54 4.26 -1.02 -18.20
CA LEU A 54 4.28 -2.18 -17.30
C LEU A 54 3.14 -2.06 -16.28
N GLY A 55 2.40 -3.14 -16.06
CA GLY A 55 1.18 -3.07 -15.26
C GLY A 55 0.23 -1.99 -15.81
N ARG A 56 0.08 -1.90 -17.13
CA ARG A 56 -0.70 -0.94 -17.93
C ARG A 56 -0.06 0.45 -18.05
N THR A 57 0.25 1.14 -16.96
CA THR A 57 0.75 2.54 -16.97
C THR A 57 2.00 2.76 -16.13
N GLY A 58 2.55 1.70 -15.53
CA GLY A 58 3.78 1.78 -14.75
C GLY A 58 5.00 2.18 -15.58
N VAL A 59 5.97 2.79 -14.92
CA VAL A 59 7.23 3.27 -15.52
C VAL A 59 8.41 2.69 -14.76
N VAL A 60 9.40 2.20 -15.47
CA VAL A 60 10.68 1.75 -14.89
C VAL A 60 11.83 2.46 -15.61
N GLY A 61 12.69 3.11 -14.83
CA GLY A 61 13.96 3.65 -15.29
C GLY A 61 15.12 2.80 -14.81
N LEU A 62 16.01 2.38 -15.72
CA LEU A 62 17.20 1.61 -15.38
C LEU A 62 18.42 2.53 -15.40
N ILE A 63 19.26 2.45 -14.38
CA ILE A 63 20.49 3.21 -14.21
C ILE A 63 21.62 2.22 -13.95
N HIS A 64 22.60 2.14 -14.84
CA HIS A 64 23.80 1.33 -14.66
C HIS A 64 24.83 2.08 -13.84
N GLY A 65 25.49 1.36 -12.92
CA GLY A 65 26.61 1.87 -12.14
C GLY A 65 27.89 2.00 -12.96
N ARG A 66 29.02 2.26 -12.28
CA ARG A 66 30.34 2.51 -12.94
C ARG A 66 30.87 1.33 -13.75
N GLU A 67 30.51 0.10 -13.38
CA GLU A 67 30.93 -1.12 -14.04
C GLU A 67 29.97 -1.55 -15.17
N GLY A 68 29.05 -0.69 -15.56
CA GLY A 68 28.03 -0.97 -16.56
C GLY A 68 26.93 -1.91 -16.01
N SER A 69 26.34 -2.72 -16.90
CA SER A 69 25.23 -3.63 -16.58
C SER A 69 25.66 -4.94 -15.90
N ASN A 70 26.94 -5.12 -15.59
CA ASN A 70 27.42 -6.31 -14.91
C ASN A 70 27.14 -6.20 -13.40
N GLY A 71 26.44 -7.16 -12.84
CA GLY A 71 26.11 -7.22 -11.41
C GLY A 71 24.61 -7.23 -11.12
N PRO A 72 24.23 -7.27 -9.83
CA PRO A 72 22.83 -7.34 -9.41
C PRO A 72 22.06 -6.05 -9.72
N THR A 73 20.75 -6.16 -9.86
CA THR A 73 19.86 -5.01 -9.94
C THR A 73 19.02 -4.89 -8.68
N VAL A 74 18.96 -3.67 -8.14
CA VAL A 74 18.10 -3.31 -7.00
C VAL A 74 16.93 -2.46 -7.50
N GLY A 75 15.71 -2.84 -7.14
CA GLY A 75 14.48 -2.09 -7.40
C GLY A 75 14.15 -1.11 -6.26
N LEU A 76 13.90 0.14 -6.59
CA LEU A 76 13.38 1.16 -5.69
C LEU A 76 11.99 1.59 -6.16
N ARG A 77 10.98 1.51 -5.31
CA ARG A 77 9.57 1.70 -5.70
C ARG A 77 8.94 2.95 -5.10
N ALA A 78 8.23 3.68 -5.92
CA ALA A 78 7.21 4.66 -5.53
C ALA A 78 5.90 4.37 -6.26
N ASP A 79 4.78 4.56 -5.57
CA ASP A 79 3.43 4.54 -6.13
C ASP A 79 3.08 5.86 -6.83
N MET A 80 2.09 5.82 -7.75
CA MET A 80 1.76 6.98 -8.59
C MET A 80 0.32 7.47 -8.45
N ASP A 81 -0.59 6.62 -8.03
CA ASP A 81 -2.01 6.93 -8.08
C ASP A 81 -2.50 7.76 -6.89
N ALA A 82 -3.63 8.43 -7.10
CA ALA A 82 -4.32 9.26 -6.15
C ALA A 82 -5.68 8.64 -5.76
N LEU A 83 -6.39 9.31 -4.88
CA LEU A 83 -7.66 8.87 -4.30
C LEU A 83 -8.85 9.68 -4.81
N PRO A 84 -10.08 9.08 -4.86
CA PRO A 84 -11.31 9.79 -5.22
C PRO A 84 -11.84 10.64 -4.05
N ILE A 85 -11.06 11.65 -3.65
CA ILE A 85 -11.33 12.53 -2.50
C ILE A 85 -11.40 13.99 -2.97
N ASN A 86 -12.36 14.76 -2.46
CA ASN A 86 -12.39 16.21 -2.63
C ASN A 86 -11.44 16.85 -1.62
N GLU A 87 -10.43 17.53 -2.11
CA GLU A 87 -9.46 18.23 -1.27
C GLU A 87 -10.03 19.48 -0.61
N ILE A 88 -9.66 19.71 0.65
CA ILE A 88 -10.05 20.89 1.45
C ILE A 88 -8.85 21.58 2.10
N THR A 89 -7.62 21.31 1.68
CA THR A 89 -6.40 21.90 2.27
C THR A 89 -6.33 23.41 2.11
N GLY A 90 -6.86 23.96 1.01
CA GLY A 90 -6.70 25.35 0.65
C GLY A 90 -5.28 25.76 0.26
N ALA A 91 -4.41 24.79 0.00
CA ALA A 91 -3.03 25.02 -0.44
C ALA A 91 -2.98 25.65 -1.83
N ASN A 92 -1.95 26.45 -2.11
CA ASN A 92 -1.77 27.08 -3.43
C ASN A 92 -1.53 26.04 -4.54
N TRP A 93 -1.15 24.82 -4.18
CA TRP A 93 -0.92 23.67 -5.05
C TRP A 93 -2.02 22.60 -4.91
N ALA A 94 -3.17 22.96 -4.35
CA ALA A 94 -4.29 22.03 -4.24
C ALA A 94 -4.69 21.44 -5.59
N SER A 95 -5.28 20.25 -5.56
CA SER A 95 -5.76 19.55 -6.74
C SER A 95 -6.62 20.45 -7.63
N ARG A 96 -6.32 20.44 -8.92
CA ARG A 96 -7.13 21.11 -9.96
C ARG A 96 -8.19 20.20 -10.57
N THR A 97 -8.24 18.94 -10.11
CA THR A 97 -9.21 17.95 -10.58
C THR A 97 -10.22 17.66 -9.49
N PRO A 98 -11.45 18.22 -9.54
CA PRO A 98 -12.46 17.98 -8.53
C PRO A 98 -12.71 16.48 -8.33
N GLY A 99 -12.81 16.06 -7.06
CA GLY A 99 -13.04 14.65 -6.71
C GLY A 99 -11.81 13.77 -6.74
N LYS A 100 -10.60 14.32 -6.98
CA LYS A 100 -9.34 13.57 -6.92
C LYS A 100 -8.30 14.32 -6.09
N MET A 101 -7.50 13.59 -5.31
CA MET A 101 -6.47 14.17 -4.44
C MET A 101 -5.38 13.14 -4.12
N HIS A 102 -4.11 13.57 -4.10
CA HIS A 102 -3.04 12.78 -3.48
C HIS A 102 -3.13 12.84 -1.94
N ALA A 103 -4.09 12.12 -1.37
CA ALA A 103 -4.32 12.09 0.07
C ALA A 103 -3.56 10.98 0.81
N CYS A 104 -2.68 10.26 0.09
CA CYS A 104 -1.76 9.25 0.65
C CYS A 104 -0.28 9.65 0.54
N GLY A 105 0.03 10.73 -0.20
CA GLY A 105 1.40 11.25 -0.33
C GLY A 105 2.21 10.64 -1.46
N HIS A 106 1.58 9.94 -2.41
CA HIS A 106 2.27 9.31 -3.54
C HIS A 106 2.97 10.32 -4.46
N ASP A 107 2.48 11.55 -4.54
CA ASP A 107 3.15 12.68 -5.17
C ASP A 107 4.53 12.98 -4.53
N GLY A 108 4.61 12.90 -3.20
CA GLY A 108 5.86 12.99 -2.44
C GLY A 108 6.78 11.80 -2.67
N HIS A 109 6.23 10.57 -2.69
CA HIS A 109 7.00 9.35 -2.95
C HIS A 109 7.65 9.42 -4.34
N MET A 110 6.88 9.75 -5.38
CA MET A 110 7.39 9.95 -6.73
C MET A 110 8.48 11.01 -6.77
N ALA A 111 8.26 12.15 -6.15
CA ALA A 111 9.19 13.27 -6.17
C ALA A 111 10.52 12.90 -5.50
N MET A 112 10.49 12.22 -4.33
CA MET A 112 11.70 11.75 -3.65
C MET A 112 12.48 10.74 -4.49
N LEU A 113 11.79 9.77 -5.12
CA LEU A 113 12.44 8.78 -5.96
C LEU A 113 13.00 9.40 -7.27
N LEU A 114 12.31 10.38 -7.88
CA LEU A 114 12.84 11.16 -9.00
C LEU A 114 14.10 11.94 -8.61
N GLY A 115 14.12 12.57 -7.42
CA GLY A 115 15.30 13.25 -6.91
C GLY A 115 16.49 12.31 -6.74
N ALA A 116 16.26 11.12 -6.18
CA ALA A 116 17.27 10.08 -6.07
C ALA A 116 17.74 9.57 -7.43
N ALA A 117 16.83 9.34 -8.38
CA ALA A 117 17.16 8.92 -9.74
C ALA A 117 18.07 9.95 -10.44
N ARG A 118 17.79 11.27 -10.30
CA ARG A 118 18.64 12.35 -10.83
C ARG A 118 20.06 12.27 -10.25
N HIS A 119 20.20 12.06 -8.94
CA HIS A 119 21.51 11.94 -8.31
C HIS A 119 22.24 10.67 -8.77
N LEU A 120 21.57 9.51 -8.73
CA LEU A 120 22.15 8.22 -9.09
C LEU A 120 22.58 8.17 -10.55
N ALA A 121 21.79 8.73 -11.48
CA ALA A 121 22.14 8.80 -12.90
C ALA A 121 23.36 9.72 -13.16
N LYS A 122 23.52 10.78 -12.36
CA LYS A 122 24.66 11.71 -12.44
C LYS A 122 25.95 11.08 -11.88
N THR A 123 25.87 10.42 -10.73
CA THR A 123 27.06 9.95 -9.99
C THR A 123 27.48 8.54 -10.34
N ARG A 124 26.50 7.64 -10.58
CA ARG A 124 26.69 6.21 -10.86
C ARG A 124 27.62 5.51 -9.87
N ASN A 125 27.62 5.92 -8.59
CA ASN A 125 28.57 5.49 -7.57
C ASN A 125 28.16 4.18 -6.88
N PHE A 126 27.89 3.15 -7.69
CA PHE A 126 27.50 1.82 -7.23
C PHE A 126 27.93 0.75 -8.27
N ALA A 127 27.96 -0.52 -7.86
CA ALA A 127 28.13 -1.65 -8.74
C ALA A 127 26.78 -2.21 -9.19
N GLY A 128 26.69 -2.80 -10.41
CA GLY A 128 25.42 -3.32 -10.94
C GLY A 128 24.46 -2.23 -11.39
N SER A 129 23.15 -2.38 -11.10
CA SER A 129 22.11 -1.49 -11.64
C SER A 129 21.05 -1.13 -10.60
N VAL A 130 20.44 0.04 -10.78
CA VAL A 130 19.26 0.49 -10.03
C VAL A 130 18.07 0.59 -10.98
N ALA A 131 16.99 -0.11 -10.68
CA ALA A 131 15.69 0.04 -11.33
C ALA A 131 14.80 0.94 -10.46
N VAL A 132 14.52 2.16 -10.91
CA VAL A 132 13.54 3.03 -10.26
C VAL A 132 12.16 2.73 -10.81
N ILE A 133 11.27 2.25 -9.95
CA ILE A 133 9.96 1.69 -10.28
C ILE A 133 8.88 2.68 -9.85
N PHE A 134 8.08 3.15 -10.79
CA PHE A 134 6.93 4.00 -10.56
C PHE A 134 5.67 3.20 -10.88
N GLN A 135 4.96 2.82 -9.82
CA GLN A 135 3.89 1.85 -9.85
C GLN A 135 2.51 2.52 -9.87
N PRO A 136 1.59 2.15 -10.77
CA PRO A 136 0.19 2.59 -10.74
C PRO A 136 -0.64 1.79 -9.73
N ALA A 137 -1.84 2.26 -9.44
CA ALA A 137 -2.94 1.51 -8.83
C ALA A 137 -2.61 0.78 -7.51
N GLU A 138 -1.89 1.43 -6.62
CA GLU A 138 -1.70 0.93 -5.24
C GLU A 138 -3.03 0.95 -4.48
N GLU A 139 -3.86 1.97 -4.62
CA GLU A 139 -5.11 2.22 -3.90
C GLU A 139 -6.26 1.29 -4.35
N GLY A 140 -6.05 -0.02 -4.22
CA GLY A 140 -7.07 -1.06 -4.49
C GLY A 140 -7.01 -1.70 -5.88
N GLY A 141 -6.06 -1.33 -6.73
CA GLY A 141 -5.94 -1.88 -8.09
C GLY A 141 -4.92 -3.01 -8.25
N ALA A 142 -4.08 -3.27 -7.25
CA ALA A 142 -2.98 -4.25 -7.28
C ALA A 142 -2.00 -4.03 -8.44
N GLY A 143 -1.59 -2.77 -8.65
CA GLY A 143 -0.63 -2.40 -9.69
C GLY A 143 0.74 -3.05 -9.52
N GLY A 144 1.17 -3.27 -8.26
CA GLY A 144 2.37 -4.03 -7.94
C GLY A 144 2.32 -5.45 -8.48
N LEU A 145 1.20 -6.16 -8.28
CA LEU A 145 0.97 -7.49 -8.85
C LEU A 145 0.98 -7.45 -10.39
N ALA A 146 0.31 -6.47 -10.99
CA ALA A 146 0.25 -6.35 -12.44
C ALA A 146 1.64 -6.14 -13.06
N MET A 147 2.50 -5.31 -12.46
CA MET A 147 3.88 -5.10 -12.93
C MET A 147 4.74 -6.36 -12.75
N VAL A 148 4.57 -7.11 -11.65
CA VAL A 148 5.25 -8.40 -11.44
C VAL A 148 4.80 -9.42 -12.49
N GLN A 149 3.50 -9.53 -12.75
CA GLN A 149 2.94 -10.44 -13.76
C GLN A 149 3.37 -10.11 -15.19
N ASP A 150 3.63 -8.84 -15.49
CA ASP A 150 4.20 -8.39 -16.77
C ASP A 150 5.71 -8.72 -16.91
N GLY A 151 6.29 -9.41 -15.92
CA GLY A 151 7.67 -9.88 -15.95
C GLY A 151 8.70 -8.81 -15.63
N MET A 152 8.32 -7.75 -14.89
CA MET A 152 9.23 -6.65 -14.54
C MET A 152 10.49 -7.15 -13.82
N MET A 153 10.36 -8.09 -12.90
CA MET A 153 11.49 -8.58 -12.11
C MET A 153 12.54 -9.28 -12.98
N GLU A 154 12.10 -10.11 -13.90
CA GLU A 154 12.95 -10.87 -14.83
C GLU A 154 13.53 -9.96 -15.90
N ARG A 155 12.72 -9.05 -16.47
CA ARG A 155 13.13 -8.15 -17.53
C ARG A 155 14.32 -7.27 -17.13
N PHE A 156 14.32 -6.75 -15.91
CA PHE A 156 15.37 -5.86 -15.40
C PHE A 156 16.39 -6.57 -14.51
N GLY A 157 16.26 -7.90 -14.33
CA GLY A 157 17.15 -8.68 -13.46
C GLY A 157 17.10 -8.23 -12.00
N ILE A 158 15.93 -7.77 -11.52
CA ILE A 158 15.78 -7.28 -10.15
C ILE A 158 15.93 -8.42 -9.16
N GLU A 159 16.90 -8.31 -8.25
CA GLU A 159 17.19 -9.31 -7.22
C GLU A 159 16.66 -8.91 -5.84
N ARG A 160 16.56 -7.62 -5.56
CA ARG A 160 16.04 -7.06 -4.30
C ARG A 160 15.17 -5.85 -4.59
N VAL A 161 14.16 -5.61 -3.72
CA VAL A 161 13.24 -4.47 -3.86
C VAL A 161 13.12 -3.71 -2.55
N PHE A 162 13.00 -2.38 -2.65
CA PHE A 162 12.77 -1.50 -1.51
C PHE A 162 11.62 -0.55 -1.78
N GLY A 163 10.72 -0.41 -0.78
CA GLY A 163 9.59 0.52 -0.77
C GLY A 163 9.69 1.48 0.42
N MET A 164 9.12 2.68 0.28
CA MET A 164 9.04 3.66 1.36
C MET A 164 7.70 4.38 1.31
N HIS A 165 7.09 4.59 2.48
CA HIS A 165 5.84 5.34 2.60
C HIS A 165 5.94 6.43 3.67
N ASN A 166 5.36 7.59 3.41
CA ASN A 166 5.26 8.64 4.40
C ASN A 166 4.28 8.27 5.53
N LEU A 167 4.56 8.72 6.75
CA LEU A 167 3.72 8.43 7.91
C LEU A 167 3.40 9.71 8.69
N PRO A 168 2.15 10.23 8.62
CA PRO A 168 1.68 11.29 9.49
C PRO A 168 1.80 10.91 10.98
N GLY A 169 2.20 11.87 11.81
CA GLY A 169 2.42 11.69 13.25
C GLY A 169 3.84 11.22 13.61
N LEU A 170 4.58 10.61 12.68
CA LEU A 170 6.02 10.39 12.84
C LEU A 170 6.75 11.69 12.47
N PRO A 171 7.63 12.23 13.34
CA PRO A 171 8.36 13.46 13.08
C PRO A 171 9.20 13.43 11.80
N VAL A 172 9.31 14.58 11.11
CA VAL A 172 10.19 14.73 9.93
C VAL A 172 11.63 14.35 10.30
N GLY A 173 12.28 13.56 9.44
CA GLY A 173 13.63 13.05 9.67
C GLY A 173 13.69 11.79 10.52
N GLN A 174 12.56 11.28 10.99
CA GLN A 174 12.48 9.95 11.61
C GLN A 174 12.06 8.88 10.61
N PHE A 175 12.52 7.65 10.87
CA PHE A 175 12.18 6.47 10.09
C PHE A 175 11.71 5.35 11.02
N ALA A 176 10.85 4.47 10.51
CA ALA A 176 10.36 3.33 11.26
C ALA A 176 10.34 2.06 10.39
N ILE A 177 10.94 0.97 10.87
CA ILE A 177 11.08 -0.29 10.15
C ILE A 177 11.19 -1.46 11.14
N LYS A 178 10.82 -2.65 10.70
CA LYS A 178 11.10 -3.89 11.42
C LYS A 178 11.21 -5.06 10.46
N PRO A 179 11.92 -6.14 10.79
CA PRO A 179 11.84 -7.41 10.06
C PRO A 179 10.49 -8.08 10.31
N GLY A 180 10.01 -8.86 9.34
CA GLY A 180 8.74 -9.55 9.39
C GLY A 180 7.56 -8.64 8.99
N PRO A 181 6.33 -8.95 9.44
CA PRO A 181 5.13 -8.21 9.05
C PRO A 181 5.21 -6.72 9.43
N ILE A 182 4.91 -5.83 8.47
CA ILE A 182 4.88 -4.39 8.67
C ILE A 182 3.54 -3.76 8.31
N THR A 183 2.83 -4.28 7.29
CA THR A 183 1.42 -3.95 7.00
C THR A 183 0.59 -5.22 6.83
N ALA A 184 -0.72 -5.13 7.07
CA ALA A 184 -1.61 -6.29 7.07
C ALA A 184 -2.02 -6.73 5.66
N SER A 185 -2.46 -7.99 5.56
CA SER A 185 -3.24 -8.44 4.40
C SER A 185 -4.59 -7.72 4.35
N THR A 186 -5.13 -7.57 3.15
CA THR A 186 -6.46 -7.00 2.95
C THR A 186 -7.36 -8.01 2.25
N ASP A 187 -8.45 -8.41 2.91
CA ASP A 187 -9.45 -9.28 2.31
C ASP A 187 -10.83 -8.65 2.46
N GLU A 188 -11.69 -8.98 1.52
CA GLU A 188 -13.10 -8.56 1.52
C GLU A 188 -14.00 -9.77 1.51
N PHE A 189 -15.17 -9.64 2.13
CA PHE A 189 -16.20 -10.66 2.05
C PHE A 189 -17.58 -10.07 1.83
N ALA A 190 -18.43 -10.85 1.16
CA ALA A 190 -19.86 -10.59 1.04
C ALA A 190 -20.60 -11.89 1.38
N ILE A 191 -21.66 -11.78 2.19
CA ILE A 191 -22.50 -12.91 2.58
C ILE A 191 -23.94 -12.60 2.20
N THR A 192 -24.55 -13.45 1.37
CA THR A 192 -25.98 -13.40 1.09
C THR A 192 -26.68 -14.43 1.95
N VAL A 193 -27.54 -13.98 2.86
CA VAL A 193 -28.36 -14.86 3.70
C VAL A 193 -29.73 -14.96 3.08
N THR A 194 -30.16 -16.17 2.74
CA THR A 194 -31.47 -16.47 2.16
C THR A 194 -32.31 -17.27 3.14
N GLY A 195 -33.45 -16.73 3.48
CA GLY A 195 -34.47 -17.36 4.33
C GLY A 195 -35.73 -17.68 3.54
N ARG A 196 -36.86 -17.41 4.16
CA ARG A 196 -38.18 -17.43 3.56
C ARG A 196 -38.97 -16.24 4.05
N GLY A 197 -39.25 -15.31 3.13
CA GLY A 197 -40.00 -14.10 3.41
C GLY A 197 -41.43 -14.37 3.84
N GLY A 198 -42.07 -13.39 4.52
CA GLY A 198 -43.43 -13.54 4.95
C GLY A 198 -44.01 -12.32 5.68
N HIS A 199 -45.21 -12.47 6.20
CA HIS A 199 -45.89 -11.45 6.98
C HIS A 199 -45.25 -11.33 8.38
N ALA A 200 -44.80 -10.14 8.77
CA ALA A 200 -44.08 -9.94 10.02
C ALA A 200 -44.85 -10.39 11.30
N ALA A 201 -46.18 -10.35 11.25
CA ALA A 201 -47.04 -10.85 12.33
C ALA A 201 -47.23 -12.40 12.33
N MET A 202 -46.71 -13.11 11.34
CA MET A 202 -46.78 -14.57 11.17
C MET A 202 -45.40 -15.20 11.03
N PRO A 203 -44.43 -14.92 11.94
CA PRO A 203 -43.03 -15.35 11.78
C PRO A 203 -42.85 -16.86 11.76
N HIS A 204 -43.78 -17.64 12.34
CA HIS A 204 -43.78 -19.10 12.31
C HIS A 204 -43.97 -19.70 10.89
N LEU A 205 -44.40 -18.92 9.91
CA LEU A 205 -44.51 -19.29 8.49
C LEU A 205 -43.30 -18.83 7.66
N ALA A 206 -42.35 -18.10 8.23
CA ALA A 206 -41.19 -17.53 7.60
C ALA A 206 -39.89 -18.16 8.14
N VAL A 207 -38.77 -17.83 7.50
CA VAL A 207 -37.42 -18.00 8.03
C VAL A 207 -36.75 -16.62 7.92
N ASP A 208 -36.54 -15.95 9.03
CA ASP A 208 -36.15 -14.56 9.06
C ASP A 208 -34.62 -14.40 8.82
N PRO A 209 -34.21 -13.89 7.64
CA PRO A 209 -32.79 -13.70 7.35
C PRO A 209 -32.17 -12.53 8.12
N ILE A 210 -32.96 -11.57 8.65
CA ILE A 210 -32.45 -10.45 9.46
C ILE A 210 -31.98 -10.99 10.81
N VAL A 211 -32.79 -11.83 11.47
CA VAL A 211 -32.42 -12.49 12.72
C VAL A 211 -31.18 -13.37 12.49
N THR A 212 -31.19 -14.18 11.43
CA THR A 212 -30.07 -15.05 11.06
C THR A 212 -28.77 -14.24 10.82
N GLY A 213 -28.85 -13.16 10.05
CA GLY A 213 -27.70 -12.30 9.77
C GLY A 213 -27.16 -11.61 11.02
N SER A 214 -28.02 -11.20 11.94
CA SER A 214 -27.60 -10.61 13.22
C SER A 214 -26.83 -11.62 14.07
N ALA A 215 -27.25 -12.88 14.08
CA ALA A 215 -26.53 -13.97 14.75
C ALA A 215 -25.18 -14.25 14.07
N ILE A 216 -25.11 -14.24 12.74
CA ILE A 216 -23.85 -14.36 11.98
C ILE A 216 -22.89 -13.25 12.39
N VAL A 217 -23.30 -11.96 12.36
CA VAL A 217 -22.45 -10.81 12.73
C VAL A 217 -21.87 -11.00 14.13
N THR A 218 -22.69 -11.42 15.10
CA THR A 218 -22.24 -11.67 16.47
C THR A 218 -21.24 -12.83 16.54
N ALA A 219 -21.53 -13.94 15.85
CA ALA A 219 -20.68 -15.12 15.86
C ALA A 219 -19.33 -14.91 15.15
N LEU A 220 -19.27 -14.10 14.10
CA LEU A 220 -18.03 -13.75 13.41
C LEU A 220 -17.00 -13.08 14.34
N GLN A 221 -17.42 -12.40 15.42
CA GLN A 221 -16.52 -11.83 16.41
C GLN A 221 -15.69 -12.89 17.15
N THR A 222 -16.12 -14.16 17.11
CA THR A 222 -15.36 -15.27 17.69
C THR A 222 -14.11 -15.63 16.91
N ILE A 223 -13.97 -15.18 15.66
CA ILE A 223 -12.75 -15.37 14.88
C ILE A 223 -11.58 -14.74 15.64
N ALA A 224 -11.69 -13.48 16.01
CA ALA A 224 -10.65 -12.79 16.79
C ALA A 224 -10.60 -13.26 18.24
N SER A 225 -11.76 -13.43 18.89
CA SER A 225 -11.79 -13.63 20.35
C SER A 225 -11.61 -15.08 20.78
N ARG A 226 -11.80 -16.10 19.90
CA ARG A 226 -11.82 -17.53 20.27
C ARG A 226 -11.09 -18.46 19.30
N ASN A 227 -10.83 -18.05 18.06
CA ASN A 227 -10.18 -18.90 17.08
C ASN A 227 -8.73 -18.50 16.82
N GLY A 228 -8.44 -17.18 16.78
CA GLY A 228 -7.08 -16.68 16.60
C GLY A 228 -6.21 -16.93 17.84
N ASN A 229 -4.91 -17.14 17.59
CA ASN A 229 -3.91 -17.10 18.66
C ASN A 229 -3.90 -15.67 19.25
N PRO A 230 -3.99 -15.48 20.58
CA PRO A 230 -3.97 -14.15 21.20
C PRO A 230 -2.72 -13.32 20.90
N LEU A 231 -1.64 -13.94 20.44
CA LEU A 231 -0.42 -13.24 20.01
C LEU A 231 -0.41 -12.87 18.52
N ASP A 232 -1.40 -13.33 17.75
CA ASP A 232 -1.56 -13.00 16.34
C ASP A 232 -2.73 -12.03 16.16
N SER A 233 -2.53 -10.98 15.38
CA SER A 233 -3.56 -9.99 15.14
C SER A 233 -4.50 -10.41 14.02
N VAL A 234 -5.81 -10.25 14.24
CA VAL A 234 -6.85 -10.39 13.24
C VAL A 234 -7.95 -9.36 13.47
N VAL A 235 -8.36 -8.69 12.40
CA VAL A 235 -9.55 -7.83 12.35
C VAL A 235 -10.56 -8.48 11.42
N CYS A 236 -11.81 -8.64 11.90
CA CYS A 236 -12.94 -9.06 11.07
C CYS A 236 -14.10 -8.10 11.34
N SER A 237 -14.34 -7.20 10.40
CA SER A 237 -15.36 -6.16 10.54
C SER A 237 -16.46 -6.33 9.52
N VAL A 238 -17.71 -6.45 9.99
CA VAL A 238 -18.90 -6.33 9.12
C VAL A 238 -19.23 -4.84 9.01
N THR A 239 -19.16 -4.29 7.81
CA THR A 239 -19.33 -2.85 7.55
C THR A 239 -20.62 -2.52 6.79
N LYS A 240 -21.27 -3.52 6.22
CA LYS A 240 -22.55 -3.38 5.52
C LYS A 240 -23.53 -4.45 5.99
N PHE A 241 -24.76 -4.02 6.30
CA PHE A 241 -25.89 -4.87 6.61
C PHE A 241 -27.11 -4.32 5.89
N ASN A 242 -27.54 -4.94 4.80
CA ASN A 242 -28.62 -4.44 3.94
C ASN A 242 -29.73 -5.49 3.81
N GLY A 243 -30.95 -5.09 4.13
CA GLY A 243 -32.11 -5.96 3.97
C GLY A 243 -33.39 -5.32 4.49
N GLY A 244 -34.53 -5.82 3.99
CA GLY A 244 -35.83 -5.28 4.29
C GLY A 244 -36.20 -4.03 3.44
N PHE A 245 -37.50 -3.82 3.27
CA PHE A 245 -38.07 -2.71 2.50
C PHE A 245 -39.39 -2.19 3.08
N ALA A 246 -40.00 -2.92 4.00
CA ALA A 246 -41.24 -2.51 4.68
C ALA A 246 -41.26 -3.06 6.11
N HIS A 247 -41.85 -2.28 7.04
CA HIS A 247 -41.89 -2.62 8.47
C HIS A 247 -42.77 -3.84 8.81
N ASN A 248 -43.65 -4.27 7.93
CA ASN A 248 -44.57 -5.39 8.12
C ASN A 248 -44.24 -6.62 7.25
N VAL A 249 -43.06 -6.66 6.61
CA VAL A 249 -42.61 -7.73 5.72
C VAL A 249 -41.25 -8.26 6.18
N ILE A 250 -41.17 -9.56 6.42
CA ILE A 250 -39.90 -10.28 6.55
C ILE A 250 -39.34 -10.48 5.15
N PRO A 251 -38.13 -9.98 4.82
CA PRO A 251 -37.54 -10.12 3.48
C PRO A 251 -37.16 -11.57 3.18
N GLU A 252 -37.01 -11.92 1.92
CA GLU A 252 -36.46 -13.22 1.46
C GLU A 252 -34.96 -13.32 1.71
N THR A 253 -34.23 -12.19 1.50
CA THR A 253 -32.76 -12.15 1.56
C THR A 253 -32.26 -10.90 2.24
N ILE A 254 -31.06 -11.02 2.85
CA ILE A 254 -30.23 -9.89 3.26
C ILE A 254 -28.81 -10.06 2.74
N LYS A 255 -28.06 -8.96 2.72
CA LYS A 255 -26.64 -8.94 2.34
C LYS A 255 -25.80 -8.31 3.45
N LEU A 256 -24.75 -9.03 3.86
CA LEU A 256 -23.69 -8.54 4.73
C LEU A 256 -22.43 -8.36 3.88
N ALA A 257 -21.59 -7.39 4.20
CA ALA A 257 -20.26 -7.31 3.65
C ALA A 257 -19.30 -6.71 4.67
N GLY A 258 -18.02 -6.96 4.49
CA GLY A 258 -17.00 -6.47 5.40
C GLY A 258 -15.59 -6.78 4.93
N THR A 259 -14.65 -6.63 5.85
CA THR A 259 -13.23 -6.78 5.57
C THR A 259 -12.54 -7.61 6.65
N VAL A 260 -11.47 -8.31 6.23
CA VAL A 260 -10.57 -9.03 7.13
C VAL A 260 -9.16 -8.48 6.96
N ARG A 261 -8.41 -8.36 8.08
CA ARG A 261 -6.99 -7.97 8.12
C ARG A 261 -6.24 -8.96 8.98
N THR A 262 -5.07 -9.41 8.53
CA THR A 262 -4.19 -10.32 9.28
C THR A 262 -2.73 -9.97 9.06
N LEU A 263 -1.86 -10.41 9.98
CA LEU A 263 -0.41 -10.18 9.89
C LEU A 263 0.37 -11.45 9.56
N THR A 264 -0.30 -12.60 9.40
CA THR A 264 0.34 -13.85 9.00
C THR A 264 -0.52 -14.62 7.99
N PRO A 265 0.09 -15.37 7.05
CA PRO A 265 -0.65 -16.23 6.13
C PRO A 265 -1.52 -17.27 6.86
N HIS A 266 -1.01 -17.85 7.95
CA HIS A 266 -1.76 -18.81 8.76
C HIS A 266 -3.06 -18.20 9.32
N MET A 267 -2.98 -16.98 9.87
CA MET A 267 -4.16 -16.30 10.40
C MET A 267 -5.15 -15.92 9.31
N ARG A 268 -4.63 -15.57 8.09
CA ARG A 268 -5.45 -15.28 6.91
C ARG A 268 -6.27 -16.51 6.50
N ASP A 269 -5.63 -17.69 6.42
CA ASP A 269 -6.28 -18.96 6.09
C ASP A 269 -7.33 -19.32 7.13
N LEU A 270 -6.98 -19.23 8.42
CA LEU A 270 -7.91 -19.49 9.53
C LEU A 270 -9.12 -18.56 9.51
N ALA A 271 -8.92 -17.27 9.27
CA ALA A 271 -9.99 -16.29 9.24
C ALA A 271 -11.00 -16.57 8.12
N GLU A 272 -10.53 -16.88 6.90
CA GLU A 272 -11.40 -17.27 5.78
C GLU A 272 -12.16 -18.54 6.08
N GLU A 273 -11.49 -19.60 6.54
CA GLU A 273 -12.11 -20.88 6.86
C GLU A 273 -13.21 -20.72 7.92
N ARG A 274 -12.89 -20.03 9.02
CA ARG A 274 -13.83 -19.81 10.11
C ARG A 274 -15.01 -18.93 9.71
N LEU A 275 -14.78 -17.89 8.90
CA LEU A 275 -15.84 -17.02 8.40
C LEU A 275 -16.87 -17.84 7.59
N ARG A 276 -16.41 -18.70 6.67
CA ARG A 276 -17.27 -19.57 5.89
C ARG A 276 -18.04 -20.55 6.78
N GLN A 277 -17.36 -21.23 7.69
CA GLN A 277 -17.97 -22.21 8.60
C GLN A 277 -19.01 -21.58 9.53
N ILE A 278 -18.71 -20.41 10.11
CA ILE A 278 -19.63 -19.68 11.00
C ILE A 278 -20.86 -19.22 10.23
N ALA A 279 -20.68 -18.58 9.07
CA ALA A 279 -21.80 -18.06 8.29
C ALA A 279 -22.76 -19.17 7.86
N THR A 280 -22.24 -20.24 7.28
CA THR A 280 -23.04 -21.37 6.80
C THR A 280 -23.66 -22.18 7.96
N GLY A 281 -22.91 -22.41 9.04
CA GLY A 281 -23.39 -23.14 10.21
C GLY A 281 -24.52 -22.42 10.96
N ILE A 282 -24.37 -21.12 11.19
CA ILE A 282 -25.43 -20.29 11.81
C ILE A 282 -26.66 -20.23 10.92
N ALA A 283 -26.50 -19.99 9.59
CA ALA A 283 -27.63 -19.97 8.68
C ALA A 283 -28.42 -21.30 8.73
N ALA A 284 -27.72 -22.42 8.65
CA ALA A 284 -28.36 -23.75 8.73
C ALA A 284 -29.09 -23.97 10.04
N SER A 285 -28.55 -23.53 11.18
CA SER A 285 -29.20 -23.66 12.49
C SER A 285 -30.49 -22.87 12.64
N TYR A 286 -30.66 -21.81 11.84
CA TYR A 286 -31.88 -20.99 11.75
C TYR A 286 -32.82 -21.41 10.62
N GLY A 287 -32.48 -22.47 9.86
CA GLY A 287 -33.27 -22.95 8.72
C GLY A 287 -33.09 -22.09 7.44
N ALA A 288 -32.07 -21.23 7.42
CA ALA A 288 -31.67 -20.39 6.29
C ALA A 288 -30.45 -20.97 5.58
N THR A 289 -30.03 -20.31 4.49
CA THR A 289 -28.77 -20.58 3.81
C THR A 289 -27.90 -19.33 3.77
N ALA A 290 -26.58 -19.49 3.73
CA ALA A 290 -25.63 -18.40 3.52
C ALA A 290 -24.70 -18.76 2.36
N ASP A 291 -24.62 -17.86 1.37
CA ASP A 291 -23.63 -17.89 0.31
C ASP A 291 -22.52 -16.89 0.64
N VAL A 292 -21.26 -17.37 0.66
CA VAL A 292 -20.10 -16.57 1.08
C VAL A 292 -19.15 -16.36 -0.08
N ASN A 293 -19.09 -15.14 -0.57
CA ASN A 293 -18.03 -14.68 -1.47
C ASN A 293 -16.91 -14.05 -0.63
N TYR A 294 -15.73 -14.66 -0.62
CA TYR A 294 -14.53 -14.17 0.06
C TYR A 294 -13.46 -13.91 -1.00
N GLN A 295 -12.93 -12.71 -1.03
CA GLN A 295 -11.93 -12.26 -1.99
C GLN A 295 -10.65 -11.90 -1.23
N ARG A 296 -9.58 -12.66 -1.48
CA ARG A 296 -8.25 -12.29 -1.02
C ARG A 296 -7.71 -11.19 -1.94
N SER A 297 -7.28 -10.08 -1.32
CA SER A 297 -6.61 -8.98 -1.99
C SER A 297 -5.13 -8.97 -1.59
N TYR A 298 -4.57 -7.85 -1.15
CA TYR A 298 -3.14 -7.73 -0.86
C TYR A 298 -2.67 -8.72 0.20
N PRO A 299 -1.52 -9.38 -0.01
CA PRO A 299 -0.91 -10.20 1.03
C PRO A 299 -0.33 -9.32 2.15
N VAL A 300 0.17 -9.96 3.19
CA VAL A 300 0.93 -9.28 4.26
C VAL A 300 2.22 -8.73 3.69
N THR A 301 2.55 -7.48 3.96
CA THR A 301 3.86 -6.92 3.62
C THR A 301 4.89 -7.42 4.62
N VAL A 302 5.77 -8.31 4.18
CA VAL A 302 6.74 -9.00 5.04
C VAL A 302 8.15 -8.57 4.68
N ASN A 303 8.79 -7.81 5.54
CA ASN A 303 10.17 -7.38 5.40
C ASN A 303 11.16 -8.54 5.62
N HIS A 304 12.06 -8.74 4.69
CA HIS A 304 13.13 -9.74 4.82
C HIS A 304 14.23 -9.23 5.74
N PRO A 305 14.74 -10.04 6.68
CA PRO A 305 15.67 -9.56 7.73
C PRO A 305 16.93 -8.89 7.20
N PHE A 306 17.55 -9.43 6.15
CA PHE A 306 18.79 -8.88 5.59
C PHE A 306 18.55 -7.53 4.91
N GLU A 307 17.50 -7.41 4.10
CA GLU A 307 17.12 -6.17 3.42
C GLU A 307 16.61 -5.12 4.41
N THR A 308 15.95 -5.55 5.50
CA THR A 308 15.57 -4.69 6.62
C THR A 308 16.79 -4.04 7.27
N ALA A 309 17.88 -4.79 7.45
CA ALA A 309 19.12 -4.24 7.98
C ALA A 309 19.73 -3.21 7.03
N ILE A 310 19.78 -3.51 5.71
CA ILE A 310 20.24 -2.53 4.70
C ILE A 310 19.42 -1.25 4.76
N ALA A 311 18.09 -1.34 4.77
CA ALA A 311 17.17 -0.21 4.81
C ALA A 311 17.32 0.60 6.11
N GLY A 312 17.33 -0.08 7.26
CA GLY A 312 17.50 0.56 8.58
C GLY A 312 18.84 1.27 8.74
N ASP A 313 19.93 0.65 8.26
CA ASP A 313 21.26 1.26 8.30
C ASP A 313 21.37 2.45 7.34
N SER A 314 20.69 2.40 6.19
CA SER A 314 20.62 3.53 5.24
C SER A 314 19.84 4.69 5.82
N ALA A 315 18.76 4.43 6.57
CA ALA A 315 18.01 5.43 7.31
C ALA A 315 18.88 6.05 8.43
N ALA A 316 19.63 5.21 9.18
CA ALA A 316 20.54 5.67 10.22
C ALA A 316 21.69 6.52 9.66
N LEU A 317 22.22 6.18 8.49
CA LEU A 317 23.22 7.00 7.79
C LEU A 317 22.64 8.36 7.40
N THR A 318 21.36 8.40 6.99
CA THR A 318 20.65 9.62 6.58
C THR A 318 20.32 10.54 7.76
N ALA A 319 19.73 9.99 8.83
CA ALA A 319 19.12 10.79 9.90
C ALA A 319 19.80 10.66 11.27
N GLY A 320 20.61 9.63 11.48
CA GLY A 320 21.16 9.21 12.77
C GLY A 320 20.43 8.00 13.32
N GLU A 321 21.13 7.12 14.05
CA GLU A 321 20.56 5.88 14.60
C GLU A 321 19.38 6.17 15.55
N GLU A 322 19.48 7.24 16.32
CA GLU A 322 18.45 7.68 17.27
C GLU A 322 17.14 8.14 16.60
N GLN A 323 17.16 8.34 15.27
CA GLN A 323 15.99 8.72 14.48
C GLN A 323 15.36 7.51 13.77
N VAL A 324 15.83 6.28 14.04
CA VAL A 324 15.30 5.07 13.40
C VAL A 324 14.68 4.15 14.44
N ASP A 325 13.36 4.03 14.43
CA ASP A 325 12.65 2.99 15.18
C ASP A 325 12.76 1.66 14.42
N ARG A 326 13.56 0.73 14.95
CA ARG A 326 13.78 -0.61 14.37
C ARG A 326 12.81 -1.68 14.89
N ALA A 327 11.81 -1.28 15.66
CA ALA A 327 10.86 -2.18 16.31
C ALA A 327 9.41 -1.68 16.25
N VAL A 328 9.11 -0.86 15.26
CA VAL A 328 7.76 -0.29 15.07
C VAL A 328 6.69 -1.38 15.06
N ASP A 329 5.54 -1.11 15.69
CA ASP A 329 4.39 -2.00 15.60
C ASP A 329 3.84 -2.04 14.15
N PRO A 330 3.41 -3.22 13.66
CA PRO A 330 2.83 -3.33 12.33
C PRO A 330 1.50 -2.57 12.24
N MET A 331 1.23 -2.01 11.06
CA MET A 331 -0.02 -1.31 10.78
C MET A 331 -1.06 -2.27 10.16
N MET A 332 -2.36 -2.00 10.45
CA MET A 332 -3.46 -2.79 9.88
C MET A 332 -3.95 -2.25 8.52
N GLY A 333 -3.28 -1.24 7.95
CA GLY A 333 -3.41 -0.85 6.55
C GLY A 333 -2.86 -1.92 5.62
N GLY A 334 -3.28 -1.93 4.37
CA GLY A 334 -2.72 -2.78 3.32
C GLY A 334 -1.73 -2.02 2.45
N GLU A 335 -0.86 -2.76 1.75
CA GLU A 335 0.13 -2.21 0.83
C GLU A 335 0.44 -3.26 -0.24
N ASP A 336 0.28 -2.94 -1.51
CA ASP A 336 0.44 -3.88 -2.60
C ASP A 336 1.90 -4.12 -3.01
N PHE A 337 2.85 -3.34 -2.48
CA PHE A 337 4.29 -3.67 -2.53
C PHE A 337 4.59 -5.07 -1.99
N ALA A 338 3.68 -5.61 -1.17
CA ALA A 338 3.71 -6.98 -0.70
C ALA A 338 3.90 -8.01 -1.82
N TYR A 339 3.31 -7.80 -2.99
CA TYR A 339 3.50 -8.68 -4.15
C TYR A 339 4.93 -8.64 -4.72
N MET A 340 5.59 -7.47 -4.64
CA MET A 340 7.00 -7.38 -5.01
C MET A 340 7.89 -8.12 -4.00
N LEU A 341 7.53 -8.07 -2.70
CA LEU A 341 8.23 -8.80 -1.64
C LEU A 341 8.01 -10.31 -1.70
N GLU A 342 6.86 -10.78 -2.21
CA GLU A 342 6.66 -12.21 -2.52
C GLU A 342 7.51 -12.67 -3.70
N ALA A 343 7.77 -11.78 -4.67
CA ALA A 343 8.57 -12.10 -5.85
C ALA A 343 10.08 -12.02 -5.61
N ARG A 344 10.54 -11.09 -4.75
CA ARG A 344 11.95 -10.83 -4.46
C ARG A 344 12.15 -10.43 -3.00
N PRO A 345 13.30 -10.79 -2.38
CA PRO A 345 13.63 -10.28 -1.05
C PRO A 345 13.69 -8.74 -1.07
N GLY A 346 13.24 -8.12 0.02
CA GLY A 346 13.19 -6.66 0.10
C GLY A 346 12.71 -6.16 1.44
N ALA A 347 12.55 -4.85 1.55
CA ALA A 347 12.05 -4.19 2.74
C ALA A 347 11.21 -2.96 2.41
N PHE A 348 10.24 -2.71 3.25
CA PHE A 348 9.38 -1.53 3.27
C PHE A 348 9.64 -0.74 4.56
N ILE A 349 9.79 0.58 4.45
CA ILE A 349 10.10 1.48 5.56
C ILE A 349 9.12 2.66 5.57
N PHE A 350 8.83 3.16 6.77
CA PHE A 350 8.12 4.43 6.92
C PHE A 350 9.07 5.59 7.11
N ILE A 351 8.72 6.76 6.53
CA ILE A 351 9.39 8.05 6.73
C ILE A 351 8.40 9.04 7.33
N GLY A 352 8.82 9.80 8.34
CA GLY A 352 7.96 10.74 9.05
C GLY A 352 7.52 11.93 8.20
N ASN A 353 6.21 12.19 8.15
CA ASN A 353 5.59 13.35 7.50
C ASN A 353 5.41 14.54 8.46
N GLY A 354 5.69 14.34 9.76
CA GLY A 354 5.38 15.34 10.81
C GLY A 354 3.89 15.40 11.14
N ASP A 355 3.49 16.45 11.84
CA ASP A 355 2.09 16.68 12.18
C ASP A 355 1.32 17.11 10.93
N SER A 356 0.40 16.27 10.49
CA SER A 356 -0.55 16.52 9.41
C SER A 356 -1.86 15.77 9.67
N ALA A 357 -2.90 16.04 8.89
CA ALA A 357 -4.07 15.17 8.88
C ALA A 357 -3.64 13.73 8.50
N SER A 358 -4.40 12.73 8.94
CA SER A 358 -4.13 11.33 8.62
C SER A 358 -4.18 11.08 7.10
N LEU A 359 -3.55 10.01 6.66
CA LEU A 359 -3.71 9.50 5.28
C LEU A 359 -5.21 9.33 4.95
N HIS A 360 -5.58 9.53 3.70
CA HIS A 360 -6.95 9.48 3.16
C HIS A 360 -7.89 10.58 3.71
N HIS A 361 -7.37 11.54 4.48
CA HIS A 361 -8.16 12.68 4.95
C HIS A 361 -8.15 13.82 3.92
N PRO A 362 -9.29 14.48 3.64
CA PRO A 362 -9.34 15.55 2.63
C PRO A 362 -8.49 16.79 2.94
N ALA A 363 -8.02 16.95 4.18
CA ALA A 363 -7.06 18.00 4.59
C ALA A 363 -5.63 17.49 4.73
N TYR A 364 -5.31 16.28 4.25
CA TYR A 364 -3.94 15.78 4.23
C TYR A 364 -3.06 16.65 3.33
N ASP A 365 -1.81 16.89 3.71
CA ASP A 365 -0.79 17.48 2.86
C ASP A 365 0.57 16.81 3.14
N PHE A 366 1.31 16.51 2.07
CA PHE A 366 2.65 16.00 2.19
C PHE A 366 3.61 17.13 2.60
N ASN A 367 4.46 16.86 3.59
CA ASN A 367 5.39 17.85 4.09
C ASN A 367 6.66 17.89 3.22
N ASP A 368 6.85 18.98 2.46
CA ASP A 368 8.01 19.15 1.57
C ASP A 368 9.36 19.12 2.30
N GLU A 369 9.41 19.30 3.63
CA GLU A 369 10.63 19.16 4.43
C GLU A 369 11.15 17.71 4.49
N VAL A 370 10.32 16.72 4.16
CA VAL A 370 10.67 15.29 4.09
C VAL A 370 11.56 14.99 2.88
N ILE A 371 11.44 15.78 1.81
CA ILE A 371 12.06 15.51 0.50
C ILE A 371 13.58 15.24 0.59
N PRO A 372 14.41 16.07 1.25
CA PRO A 372 15.84 15.81 1.35
C PRO A 372 16.18 14.49 2.06
N TYR A 373 15.38 14.10 3.06
CA TYR A 373 15.55 12.85 3.79
C TYR A 373 15.25 11.64 2.90
N GLY A 374 14.12 11.66 2.17
CA GLY A 374 13.75 10.58 1.28
C GLY A 374 14.73 10.40 0.12
N ILE A 375 15.22 11.50 -0.49
CA ILE A 375 16.26 11.43 -1.53
C ILE A 375 17.53 10.79 -0.97
N SER A 376 18.03 11.29 0.17
CA SER A 376 19.25 10.78 0.80
C SER A 376 19.12 9.31 1.18
N TYR A 377 17.96 8.92 1.73
CA TYR A 377 17.66 7.52 2.05
C TYR A 377 17.73 6.62 0.81
N TRP A 378 17.05 6.98 -0.27
CA TRP A 378 17.04 6.19 -1.50
C TRP A 378 18.44 6.01 -2.12
N VAL A 379 19.25 7.06 -2.12
CA VAL A 379 20.63 6.97 -2.58
C VAL A 379 21.45 6.03 -1.69
N ASN A 380 21.34 6.19 -0.36
CA ASN A 380 22.05 5.33 0.60
C ASN A 380 21.64 3.86 0.47
N VAL A 381 20.35 3.56 0.24
CA VAL A 381 19.86 2.20 -0.01
C VAL A 381 20.49 1.62 -1.27
N ALA A 382 20.47 2.36 -2.37
CA ALA A 382 21.05 1.91 -3.63
C ALA A 382 22.56 1.61 -3.51
N GLU A 383 23.32 2.54 -2.95
CA GLU A 383 24.77 2.40 -2.79
C GLU A 383 25.15 1.27 -1.82
N ARG A 384 24.40 1.10 -0.70
CA ARG A 384 24.67 -0.02 0.24
C ARG A 384 24.26 -1.37 -0.29
N ALA A 385 23.10 -1.46 -0.94
CA ALA A 385 22.63 -2.73 -1.50
C ALA A 385 23.46 -3.22 -2.69
N LEU A 386 24.16 -2.28 -3.35
CA LEU A 386 25.06 -2.51 -4.48
C LEU A 386 26.54 -2.21 -4.14
N ALA A 387 26.89 -2.16 -2.86
CA ALA A 387 28.30 -2.04 -2.49
C ALA A 387 29.06 -3.29 -2.95
N ALA A 388 30.21 -3.04 -3.62
CA ALA A 388 31.09 -4.05 -4.14
C ALA A 388 31.79 -4.88 -3.03
#